data_d821cc23fa9ee65db7c5ea37aaa8d714
#
_entry.id   d821cc23fa9ee65db7c5ea37aaa8d714
#
_cell.length_a   1.000
_cell.length_b   1.000
_cell.length_c   1.000
_cell.angle_alpha   90.00
_cell.angle_beta   90.00
_cell.angle_gamma   90.00
#
_symmetry.space_group_name_H-M   'P 1'
#
loop_
_entity.id
_entity.type
_entity.pdbx_description
1 polymer ?
#
loop_
_entity_poly.entity_id
_entity_poly.type
_entity_poly.pdbx_seq_one_letter_code
_entity_poly.pdbx_strand_id
1 'polypeptide(L)'
;MKNFAVGDAVIAPWGGHRSYIVSPAAPVWTGAHKIADSRIDLKEAACAHIATFPMLGVRKLKLQMGESVMVAGLGILGQIAVQIARYSGAVPVLACDFSPERRELALKLGADAVFDPRDPDFVEKLCAANGGRKVNAVVEVTGKAAALKQALGYTARMGRISLLGCTRVPDCPIDFYRDVHRPGITLIGAHTCNRPSFDSRPGEWSEHDDYEVILKYLATGRFDFASLIHKTLSPADCSPLYDTLLHDPNPPMGILFDWNLLKED
;
A
#
# COMPACT_ATOMS: atom_id res chain seq x y z
N MET A 1 9.54 22.96 21.71
CA MET A 1 9.12 22.42 20.40
C MET A 1 9.34 23.51 19.35
N LYS A 2 10.36 23.39 18.49
CA LYS A 2 10.69 24.48 17.53
C LYS A 2 9.79 24.47 16.28
N ASN A 3 9.14 23.33 15.95
CA ASN A 3 8.45 23.15 14.67
C ASN A 3 6.93 22.92 14.79
N PHE A 4 6.38 22.89 16.00
CA PHE A 4 4.96 22.66 16.27
C PHE A 4 4.38 23.75 17.17
N ALA A 5 3.14 24.12 16.89
CA ALA A 5 2.33 25.03 17.70
C ALA A 5 1.03 24.34 18.13
N VAL A 6 0.39 24.88 19.17
CA VAL A 6 -0.96 24.46 19.56
C VAL A 6 -1.93 24.74 18.42
N GLY A 7 -2.74 23.75 18.04
CA GLY A 7 -3.66 23.84 16.92
C GLY A 7 -3.12 23.32 15.59
N ASP A 8 -1.83 22.96 15.52
CA ASP A 8 -1.30 22.32 14.32
C ASP A 8 -1.95 20.93 14.10
N ALA A 9 -2.38 20.67 12.88
CA ALA A 9 -2.78 19.33 12.47
C ALA A 9 -1.53 18.44 12.30
N VAL A 10 -1.59 17.22 12.82
CA VAL A 10 -0.46 16.29 12.81
C VAL A 10 -0.89 14.85 12.52
N ILE A 11 0.00 14.09 11.92
CA ILE A 11 -0.07 12.63 11.89
C ILE A 11 0.79 12.13 13.04
N ALA A 12 0.22 11.33 13.93
CA ALA A 12 0.93 10.72 15.04
C ALA A 12 0.87 9.18 14.90
N PRO A 13 1.87 8.56 14.26
CA PRO A 13 1.90 7.13 14.00
C PRO A 13 2.08 6.35 15.31
N TRP A 14 1.67 5.08 15.30
CA TRP A 14 1.88 4.13 16.39
C TRP A 14 1.19 4.47 17.73
N GLY A 15 0.36 5.51 17.75
CA GLY A 15 -0.38 5.93 18.96
C GLY A 15 -1.50 4.97 19.38
N GLY A 16 -1.95 4.10 18.49
CA GLY A 16 -3.16 3.30 18.66
C GLY A 16 -4.43 4.17 18.66
N HIS A 17 -5.57 3.56 18.97
CA HIS A 17 -6.85 4.27 19.06
C HIS A 17 -6.99 4.90 20.44
N ARG A 18 -6.76 6.19 20.56
CA ARG A 18 -6.78 6.98 21.81
C ARG A 18 -7.22 8.40 21.53
N SER A 19 -7.92 9.00 22.49
CA SER A 19 -8.29 10.43 22.44
C SER A 19 -7.09 11.37 22.57
N TYR A 20 -6.07 10.95 23.33
CA TYR A 20 -4.84 11.72 23.55
C TYR A 20 -3.62 10.80 23.47
N ILE A 21 -2.58 11.27 22.84
CA ILE A 21 -1.28 10.59 22.80
C ILE A 21 -0.14 11.59 23.04
N VAL A 22 0.98 11.08 23.52
CA VAL A 22 2.25 11.78 23.54
C VAL A 22 3.13 11.22 22.46
N SER A 23 3.58 12.07 21.54
CA SER A 23 4.43 11.67 20.42
C SER A 23 5.68 12.55 20.39
N PRO A 24 6.87 12.02 20.05
CA PRO A 24 8.08 12.82 19.88
C PRO A 24 7.88 13.88 18.79
N ALA A 25 8.35 15.12 19.07
CA ALA A 25 8.40 16.20 18.08
C ALA A 25 9.73 16.17 17.31
N ALA A 26 10.10 15.00 16.77
CA ALA A 26 11.36 14.77 16.08
C ALA A 26 11.12 13.86 14.86
N PRO A 27 11.95 13.92 13.82
CA PRO A 27 11.85 13.08 12.62
C PRO A 27 12.32 11.64 12.91
N VAL A 28 11.67 11.00 13.85
CA VAL A 28 11.88 9.58 14.19
C VAL A 28 10.63 8.80 13.80
N TRP A 29 10.76 7.50 13.61
CA TRP A 29 9.68 6.62 13.13
C TRP A 29 8.39 6.66 13.99
N THR A 30 8.49 7.07 15.27
CA THR A 30 7.34 7.29 16.16
C THR A 30 6.97 8.77 16.28
N GLY A 31 7.67 9.67 15.58
CA GLY A 31 7.50 11.10 15.71
C GLY A 31 6.24 11.63 15.04
N ALA A 32 5.76 12.77 15.51
CA ALA A 32 4.66 13.47 14.87
C ALA A 32 5.12 14.13 13.56
N HIS A 33 4.26 14.09 12.53
CA HIS A 33 4.46 14.75 11.24
C HIS A 33 3.42 15.84 11.06
N LYS A 34 3.89 17.07 10.83
CA LYS A 34 2.98 18.22 10.66
C LYS A 34 2.33 18.20 9.28
N ILE A 35 1.02 18.41 9.26
CA ILE A 35 0.25 18.65 8.04
C ILE A 35 0.21 20.15 7.82
N ALA A 36 1.13 20.66 7.01
CA ALA A 36 1.28 22.10 6.82
C ALA A 36 0.35 22.69 5.75
N ASP A 37 -0.14 21.86 4.82
CA ASP A 37 -0.99 22.30 3.71
C ASP A 37 -2.46 22.13 4.07
N SER A 38 -3.19 23.23 4.17
CA SER A 38 -4.62 23.26 4.54
C SER A 38 -5.56 22.67 3.46
N ARG A 39 -5.05 22.36 2.28
CA ARG A 39 -5.83 21.69 1.22
C ARG A 39 -6.01 20.18 1.47
N ILE A 40 -5.21 19.61 2.37
CA ILE A 40 -5.26 18.19 2.69
C ILE A 40 -6.44 17.92 3.63
N ASP A 41 -7.35 17.04 3.22
CA ASP A 41 -8.39 16.52 4.11
C ASP A 41 -7.74 15.66 5.21
N LEU A 42 -8.08 15.93 6.46
CA LEU A 42 -7.55 15.20 7.62
C LEU A 42 -7.94 13.72 7.62
N LYS A 43 -9.08 13.36 7.04
CA LYS A 43 -9.48 11.96 6.87
C LYS A 43 -8.53 11.23 5.92
N GLU A 44 -8.17 11.87 4.81
CA GLU A 44 -7.17 11.30 3.90
C GLU A 44 -5.79 11.26 4.54
N ALA A 45 -5.41 12.31 5.27
CA ALA A 45 -4.14 12.35 6.00
C ALA A 45 -4.02 11.24 7.06
N ALA A 46 -5.12 10.78 7.65
CA ALA A 46 -5.13 9.65 8.58
C ALA A 46 -4.63 8.34 7.92
N CYS A 47 -4.76 8.22 6.59
CA CYS A 47 -4.24 7.09 5.83
C CYS A 47 -2.74 7.24 5.48
N ALA A 48 -2.11 8.39 5.73
CA ALA A 48 -0.74 8.62 5.29
C ALA A 48 0.27 7.68 5.96
N HIS A 49 0.06 7.30 7.21
CA HIS A 49 0.93 6.33 7.88
C HIS A 49 0.93 4.99 7.15
N ILE A 50 -0.25 4.42 6.92
CA ILE A 50 -0.36 3.13 6.23
C ILE A 50 0.12 3.22 4.77
N ALA A 51 0.07 4.40 4.15
CA ALA A 51 0.55 4.64 2.79
C ALA A 51 2.09 4.59 2.68
N THR A 52 2.83 4.81 3.78
CA THR A 52 4.30 4.65 3.77
C THR A 52 4.73 3.21 3.47
N PHE A 53 3.88 2.22 3.72
CA PHE A 53 4.17 0.80 3.50
C PHE A 53 4.24 0.47 2.00
N PRO A 54 3.19 0.71 1.19
CA PRO A 54 3.27 0.51 -0.24
C PRO A 54 4.24 1.51 -0.91
N MET A 55 4.44 2.71 -0.35
CA MET A 55 5.48 3.63 -0.83
C MET A 55 6.86 2.96 -0.79
N LEU A 56 7.24 2.37 0.34
CA LEU A 56 8.47 1.60 0.45
C LEU A 56 8.49 0.41 -0.53
N GLY A 57 7.39 -0.35 -0.60
CA GLY A 57 7.28 -1.53 -1.47
C GLY A 57 7.54 -1.21 -2.93
N VAL A 58 6.94 -0.14 -3.44
CA VAL A 58 7.13 0.31 -4.83
C VAL A 58 8.51 0.91 -5.04
N ARG A 59 9.03 1.74 -4.12
CA ARG A 59 10.38 2.33 -4.22
C ARG A 59 11.46 1.27 -4.31
N LYS A 60 11.34 0.18 -3.54
CA LYS A 60 12.31 -0.94 -3.56
C LYS A 60 12.36 -1.69 -4.89
N LEU A 61 11.32 -1.61 -5.70
CA LEU A 61 11.34 -2.13 -7.07
C LEU A 61 12.26 -1.34 -7.99
N LYS A 62 12.61 -0.07 -7.65
CA LYS A 62 13.44 0.81 -8.48
C LYS A 62 12.92 0.88 -9.92
N LEU A 63 11.62 1.15 -10.05
CA LEU A 63 10.94 1.17 -11.34
C LEU A 63 11.59 2.15 -12.30
N GLN A 64 11.73 1.72 -13.54
CA GLN A 64 12.07 2.57 -14.65
C GLN A 64 10.80 2.98 -15.39
N MET A 65 10.80 4.18 -15.96
CA MET A 65 9.65 4.66 -16.74
C MET A 65 9.32 3.69 -17.87
N GLY A 66 8.03 3.30 -17.98
CA GLY A 66 7.55 2.37 -19.00
C GLY A 66 7.65 0.88 -18.63
N GLU A 67 8.18 0.53 -17.46
CA GLU A 67 8.08 -0.85 -16.97
C GLU A 67 6.65 -1.20 -16.58
N SER A 68 6.24 -2.41 -16.88
CA SER A 68 4.95 -2.95 -16.43
C SER A 68 5.01 -3.41 -14.98
N VAL A 69 3.98 -3.06 -14.21
CA VAL A 69 3.85 -3.45 -12.80
C VAL A 69 2.55 -4.21 -12.59
N MET A 70 2.63 -5.30 -11.83
CA MET A 70 1.47 -5.99 -11.29
C MET A 70 1.35 -5.78 -9.80
N VAL A 71 0.17 -5.33 -9.34
CA VAL A 71 -0.18 -5.28 -7.91
C VAL A 71 -1.07 -6.48 -7.59
N ALA A 72 -0.55 -7.40 -6.80
CA ALA A 72 -1.25 -8.61 -6.38
C ALA A 72 -1.90 -8.41 -5.00
N GLY A 73 -3.23 -8.32 -4.99
CA GLY A 73 -4.05 -7.98 -3.82
C GLY A 73 -4.41 -6.50 -3.74
N LEU A 74 -5.71 -6.21 -3.66
CA LEU A 74 -6.29 -4.86 -3.73
C LEU A 74 -7.03 -4.46 -2.42
N GLY A 75 -6.50 -4.86 -1.27
CA GLY A 75 -6.83 -4.21 -0.01
C GLY A 75 -6.31 -2.77 0.03
N ILE A 76 -6.41 -2.08 1.15
CA ILE A 76 -6.00 -0.68 1.29
C ILE A 76 -4.56 -0.43 0.80
N LEU A 77 -3.61 -1.31 1.15
CA LEU A 77 -2.21 -1.20 0.71
C LEU A 77 -2.07 -1.37 -0.81
N GLY A 78 -2.84 -2.31 -1.40
CA GLY A 78 -2.80 -2.55 -2.84
C GLY A 78 -3.38 -1.41 -3.65
N GLN A 79 -4.51 -0.83 -3.21
CA GLN A 79 -5.11 0.34 -3.85
C GLN A 79 -4.17 1.55 -3.83
N ILE A 80 -3.44 1.75 -2.73
CA ILE A 80 -2.43 2.79 -2.64
C ILE A 80 -1.21 2.45 -3.52
N ALA A 81 -0.78 1.19 -3.57
CA ALA A 81 0.33 0.75 -4.42
C ALA A 81 0.04 0.98 -5.91
N VAL A 82 -1.21 0.79 -6.37
CA VAL A 82 -1.64 1.12 -7.74
C VAL A 82 -1.37 2.59 -8.07
N GLN A 83 -1.81 3.51 -7.21
CA GLN A 83 -1.59 4.94 -7.39
C GLN A 83 -0.09 5.29 -7.42
N ILE A 84 0.68 4.74 -6.47
CA ILE A 84 2.12 4.98 -6.40
C ILE A 84 2.83 4.45 -7.65
N ALA A 85 2.52 3.23 -8.11
CA ALA A 85 3.10 2.64 -9.32
C ALA A 85 2.80 3.50 -10.55
N ARG A 86 1.55 3.98 -10.69
CA ARG A 86 1.14 4.89 -11.76
C ARG A 86 2.00 6.15 -11.78
N TYR A 87 2.14 6.83 -10.65
CA TYR A 87 2.94 8.05 -10.54
C TYR A 87 4.45 7.81 -10.54
N SER A 88 4.89 6.56 -10.37
CA SER A 88 6.29 6.17 -10.55
C SER A 88 6.66 5.89 -12.02
N GLY A 89 5.71 6.07 -12.95
CA GLY A 89 5.95 5.91 -14.39
C GLY A 89 5.78 4.49 -14.90
N ALA A 90 5.13 3.60 -14.14
CA ALA A 90 4.79 2.26 -14.62
C ALA A 90 3.73 2.30 -15.74
N VAL A 91 3.93 1.52 -16.80
CA VAL A 91 2.99 1.37 -17.92
C VAL A 91 3.17 -0.02 -18.54
N PRO A 92 2.13 -0.87 -18.54
CA PRO A 92 0.88 -0.72 -17.81
C PRO A 92 1.01 -0.97 -16.30
N VAL A 93 0.09 -0.39 -15.52
CA VAL A 93 -0.20 -0.81 -14.15
C VAL A 93 -1.32 -1.83 -14.18
N LEU A 94 -1.03 -3.07 -13.84
CA LEU A 94 -1.96 -4.18 -13.79
C LEU A 94 -2.26 -4.53 -12.33
N ALA A 95 -3.47 -5.04 -12.05
CA ALA A 95 -3.79 -5.40 -10.68
C ALA A 95 -4.72 -6.63 -10.61
N CYS A 96 -4.69 -7.38 -9.50
CA CYS A 96 -5.61 -8.49 -9.29
C CYS A 96 -6.12 -8.58 -7.85
N ASP A 97 -7.37 -9.01 -7.74
CA ASP A 97 -8.02 -9.35 -6.46
C ASP A 97 -9.21 -10.28 -6.73
N PHE A 98 -9.68 -10.99 -5.71
CA PHE A 98 -10.89 -11.81 -5.78
C PHE A 98 -12.16 -10.97 -5.86
N SER A 99 -12.20 -9.79 -5.17
CA SER A 99 -13.36 -8.90 -5.12
C SER A 99 -13.49 -8.07 -6.40
N PRO A 100 -14.63 -8.16 -7.11
CA PRO A 100 -14.90 -7.31 -8.27
C PRO A 100 -14.92 -5.82 -7.90
N GLU A 101 -15.46 -5.46 -6.73
CA GLU A 101 -15.56 -4.07 -6.28
C GLU A 101 -14.17 -3.45 -6.09
N ARG A 102 -13.23 -4.23 -5.51
CA ARG A 102 -11.84 -3.80 -5.35
C ARG A 102 -11.14 -3.65 -6.70
N ARG A 103 -11.43 -4.52 -7.66
CA ARG A 103 -10.90 -4.42 -9.03
C ARG A 103 -11.42 -3.16 -9.73
N GLU A 104 -12.71 -2.87 -9.63
CA GLU A 104 -13.31 -1.65 -10.19
C GLU A 104 -12.71 -0.37 -9.57
N LEU A 105 -12.50 -0.38 -8.25
CA LEU A 105 -11.83 0.74 -7.58
C LEU A 105 -10.40 0.93 -8.08
N ALA A 106 -9.64 -0.15 -8.27
CA ALA A 106 -8.28 -0.07 -8.79
C ALA A 106 -8.21 0.57 -10.19
N LEU A 107 -9.18 0.30 -11.07
CA LEU A 107 -9.28 0.97 -12.37
C LEU A 107 -9.49 2.48 -12.20
N LYS A 108 -10.36 2.90 -11.29
CA LYS A 108 -10.59 4.33 -10.98
C LYS A 108 -9.34 5.00 -10.42
N LEU A 109 -8.53 4.26 -9.66
CA LEU A 109 -7.31 4.75 -9.02
C LEU A 109 -6.06 4.65 -9.91
N GLY A 110 -6.18 4.18 -11.15
CA GLY A 110 -5.12 4.26 -12.15
C GLY A 110 -4.50 2.94 -12.58
N ALA A 111 -5.14 1.79 -12.29
CA ALA A 111 -4.80 0.56 -12.96
C ALA A 111 -5.28 0.59 -14.42
N ASP A 112 -4.47 0.10 -15.35
CA ASP A 112 -4.80 0.03 -16.77
C ASP A 112 -5.64 -1.24 -17.10
N ALA A 113 -5.46 -2.31 -16.31
CA ALA A 113 -6.30 -3.52 -16.38
C ALA A 113 -6.30 -4.28 -15.04
N VAL A 114 -7.39 -5.01 -14.80
CA VAL A 114 -7.60 -5.78 -13.56
C VAL A 114 -8.08 -7.19 -13.85
N PHE A 115 -7.73 -8.13 -12.95
CA PHE A 115 -7.97 -9.55 -13.17
C PHE A 115 -8.46 -10.25 -11.91
N ASP A 116 -9.21 -11.33 -12.10
CA ASP A 116 -9.45 -12.31 -11.04
C ASP A 116 -8.34 -13.39 -11.12
N PRO A 117 -7.51 -13.52 -10.07
CA PRO A 117 -6.41 -14.50 -10.12
C PRO A 117 -6.86 -15.96 -10.04
N ARG A 118 -8.17 -16.22 -9.88
CA ARG A 118 -8.78 -17.55 -9.94
C ARG A 118 -9.13 -17.99 -11.35
N ASP A 119 -9.18 -17.05 -12.31
CA ASP A 119 -9.49 -17.40 -13.70
C ASP A 119 -8.45 -18.38 -14.26
N PRO A 120 -8.87 -19.47 -14.90
CA PRO A 120 -7.94 -20.44 -15.46
C PRO A 120 -6.94 -19.85 -16.48
N ASP A 121 -7.37 -18.81 -17.20
CA ASP A 121 -6.61 -18.08 -18.23
C ASP A 121 -6.02 -16.75 -17.70
N PHE A 122 -5.96 -16.57 -16.37
CA PHE A 122 -5.46 -15.34 -15.73
C PHE A 122 -4.11 -14.89 -16.29
N VAL A 123 -3.12 -15.78 -16.34
CA VAL A 123 -1.76 -15.45 -16.81
C VAL A 123 -1.75 -15.07 -18.28
N GLU A 124 -2.56 -15.74 -19.09
CA GLU A 124 -2.70 -15.45 -20.52
C GLU A 124 -3.31 -14.06 -20.73
N LYS A 125 -4.41 -13.76 -20.06
CA LYS A 125 -5.06 -12.44 -20.09
C LYS A 125 -4.12 -11.32 -19.62
N LEU A 126 -3.38 -11.57 -18.54
CA LEU A 126 -2.38 -10.63 -18.02
C LEU A 126 -1.29 -10.35 -19.06
N CYS A 127 -0.73 -11.41 -19.67
CA CYS A 127 0.29 -11.25 -20.71
C CYS A 127 -0.28 -10.51 -21.94
N ALA A 128 -1.50 -10.83 -22.37
CA ALA A 128 -2.15 -10.13 -23.48
C ALA A 128 -2.29 -8.63 -23.20
N ALA A 129 -2.71 -8.24 -21.98
CA ALA A 129 -2.79 -6.85 -21.56
C ALA A 129 -1.40 -6.16 -21.46
N ASN A 130 -0.33 -6.92 -21.38
CA ASN A 130 1.06 -6.43 -21.37
C ASN A 130 1.79 -6.68 -22.72
N GLY A 131 1.08 -6.62 -23.82
CA GLY A 131 1.66 -6.79 -25.16
C GLY A 131 2.29 -8.17 -25.40
N GLY A 132 1.69 -9.22 -24.87
CA GLY A 132 2.14 -10.62 -24.99
C GLY A 132 3.32 -10.98 -24.06
N ARG A 133 3.70 -10.12 -23.11
CA ARG A 133 4.86 -10.30 -22.26
C ARG A 133 4.47 -10.44 -20.79
N LYS A 134 5.29 -11.15 -20.02
CA LYS A 134 5.24 -11.14 -18.55
C LYS A 134 5.62 -9.77 -17.99
N VAL A 135 5.20 -9.45 -16.76
CA VAL A 135 5.45 -8.15 -16.14
C VAL A 135 6.88 -7.97 -15.66
N ASN A 136 7.39 -6.74 -15.68
CA ASN A 136 8.74 -6.41 -15.23
C ASN A 136 8.85 -6.44 -13.70
N ALA A 137 7.80 -6.02 -13.00
CA ALA A 137 7.81 -5.92 -11.55
C ALA A 137 6.45 -6.31 -10.94
N VAL A 138 6.49 -6.80 -9.70
CA VAL A 138 5.31 -7.18 -8.94
C VAL A 138 5.39 -6.57 -7.54
N VAL A 139 4.29 -6.01 -7.07
CA VAL A 139 4.08 -5.69 -5.65
C VAL A 139 3.16 -6.78 -5.08
N GLU A 140 3.72 -7.71 -4.33
CA GLU A 140 2.96 -8.77 -3.66
C GLU A 140 2.44 -8.23 -2.32
N VAL A 141 1.12 -8.05 -2.22
CA VAL A 141 0.46 -7.39 -1.08
C VAL A 141 -0.37 -8.36 -0.24
N THR A 142 -0.66 -9.54 -0.78
CA THR A 142 -1.58 -10.48 -0.12
C THR A 142 -0.99 -11.14 1.12
N GLY A 143 0.32 -11.32 1.16
CA GLY A 143 1.00 -12.10 2.19
C GLY A 143 0.65 -13.60 2.16
N LYS A 144 0.18 -14.12 1.02
CA LYS A 144 -0.13 -15.54 0.82
C LYS A 144 0.94 -16.21 -0.04
N ALA A 145 1.49 -17.32 0.45
CA ALA A 145 2.52 -18.04 -0.30
C ALA A 145 2.03 -18.53 -1.67
N ALA A 146 0.76 -18.89 -1.81
CA ALA A 146 0.16 -19.25 -3.08
C ALA A 146 0.15 -18.09 -4.09
N ALA A 147 -0.12 -16.86 -3.64
CA ALA A 147 -0.08 -15.67 -4.49
C ALA A 147 1.37 -15.35 -4.92
N LEU A 148 2.34 -15.49 -4.03
CA LEU A 148 3.75 -15.35 -4.38
C LEU A 148 4.16 -16.39 -5.43
N LYS A 149 3.76 -17.66 -5.27
CA LYS A 149 4.04 -18.70 -6.25
C LYS A 149 3.44 -18.38 -7.62
N GLN A 150 2.22 -17.87 -7.65
CA GLN A 150 1.56 -17.41 -8.87
C GLN A 150 2.32 -16.23 -9.48
N ALA A 151 2.77 -15.27 -8.65
CA ALA A 151 3.55 -14.11 -9.08
C ALA A 151 4.86 -14.50 -9.77
N LEU A 152 5.56 -15.49 -9.27
CA LEU A 152 6.76 -16.04 -9.92
C LEU A 152 6.45 -16.57 -11.33
N GLY A 153 5.25 -17.10 -11.56
CA GLY A 153 4.80 -17.63 -12.85
C GLY A 153 4.63 -16.57 -13.94
N TYR A 154 4.21 -15.36 -13.59
CA TYR A 154 3.96 -14.27 -14.54
C TYR A 154 4.98 -13.12 -14.50
N THR A 155 5.98 -13.19 -13.62
CA THR A 155 7.11 -12.25 -13.61
C THR A 155 8.09 -12.57 -14.75
N ALA A 156 8.55 -11.55 -15.45
CA ALA A 156 9.51 -11.68 -16.55
C ALA A 156 10.88 -12.17 -16.05
N ARG A 157 11.69 -12.69 -16.98
CA ARG A 157 13.10 -12.95 -16.69
C ARG A 157 13.78 -11.66 -16.21
N MET A 158 14.64 -11.77 -15.20
CA MET A 158 15.29 -10.64 -14.51
C MET A 158 14.31 -9.65 -13.90
N GLY A 159 13.03 -10.04 -13.75
CA GLY A 159 12.02 -9.23 -13.08
C GLY A 159 12.20 -9.17 -11.57
N ARG A 160 11.38 -8.36 -10.91
CA ARG A 160 11.49 -8.08 -9.49
C ARG A 160 10.15 -8.25 -8.79
N ILE A 161 10.15 -8.83 -7.59
CA ILE A 161 8.96 -8.97 -6.75
C ILE A 161 9.25 -8.34 -5.40
N SER A 162 8.50 -7.30 -5.04
CA SER A 162 8.50 -6.70 -3.72
C SER A 162 7.54 -7.45 -2.82
N LEU A 163 8.07 -8.04 -1.74
CA LEU A 163 7.30 -8.76 -0.72
C LEU A 163 6.79 -7.75 0.30
N LEU A 164 5.68 -7.07 -0.01
CA LEU A 164 5.04 -6.10 0.87
C LEU A 164 4.09 -6.81 1.84
N GLY A 165 3.38 -7.83 1.38
CA GLY A 165 2.53 -8.66 2.22
C GLY A 165 3.35 -9.53 3.19
N CYS A 166 2.80 -9.73 4.40
CA CYS A 166 3.48 -10.52 5.43
C CYS A 166 3.18 -12.02 5.26
N THR A 167 3.94 -12.71 4.43
CA THR A 167 3.84 -14.18 4.27
C THR A 167 4.44 -14.88 5.49
N ARG A 168 3.60 -15.14 6.51
CA ARG A 168 4.03 -15.74 7.79
C ARG A 168 3.91 -17.25 7.84
N VAL A 169 3.08 -17.83 6.96
CA VAL A 169 2.84 -19.27 6.92
C VAL A 169 3.47 -19.85 5.65
N PRO A 170 4.44 -20.76 5.78
CA PRO A 170 5.10 -21.40 4.63
C PRO A 170 4.26 -22.59 4.13
N ASP A 171 3.05 -22.33 3.67
CA ASP A 171 2.04 -23.32 3.27
C ASP A 171 2.06 -23.69 1.78
N CYS A 172 3.00 -23.11 1.03
CA CYS A 172 3.13 -23.39 -0.41
C CYS A 172 4.59 -23.59 -0.81
N PRO A 173 4.95 -24.75 -1.38
CA PRO A 173 6.32 -25.01 -1.81
C PRO A 173 6.68 -24.15 -3.05
N ILE A 174 7.86 -23.57 -3.02
CA ILE A 174 8.49 -22.86 -4.14
C ILE A 174 9.70 -23.66 -4.60
N ASP A 175 9.79 -23.96 -5.89
CA ASP A 175 10.99 -24.48 -6.52
C ASP A 175 11.94 -23.32 -6.83
N PHE A 176 12.83 -23.01 -5.90
CA PHE A 176 13.75 -21.88 -6.04
C PHE A 176 14.66 -21.99 -7.28
N TYR A 177 15.03 -23.18 -7.70
CA TYR A 177 15.83 -23.34 -8.91
C TYR A 177 15.05 -22.95 -10.16
N ARG A 178 13.84 -23.52 -10.33
CA ARG A 178 13.00 -23.29 -11.49
C ARG A 178 12.36 -21.90 -11.51
N ASP A 179 11.86 -21.47 -10.34
CA ASP A 179 10.97 -20.31 -10.25
C ASP A 179 11.70 -18.99 -9.97
N VAL A 180 12.92 -19.05 -9.39
CA VAL A 180 13.72 -17.87 -9.00
C VAL A 180 15.08 -17.85 -9.69
N HIS A 181 15.91 -18.90 -9.48
CA HIS A 181 17.30 -18.92 -9.93
C HIS A 181 17.42 -18.93 -11.46
N ARG A 182 16.76 -19.85 -12.13
CA ARG A 182 16.80 -19.98 -13.61
C ARG A 182 16.28 -18.75 -14.36
N PRO A 183 15.14 -18.13 -13.99
CA PRO A 183 14.69 -16.89 -14.60
C PRO A 183 15.42 -15.64 -14.11
N GLY A 184 16.22 -15.70 -13.04
CA GLY A 184 16.94 -14.57 -12.47
C GLY A 184 16.03 -13.56 -11.79
N ILE A 185 14.91 -13.99 -11.19
CA ILE A 185 13.96 -13.11 -10.51
C ILE A 185 14.58 -12.65 -9.19
N THR A 186 14.44 -11.36 -8.89
CA THR A 186 14.84 -10.78 -7.60
C THR A 186 13.65 -10.70 -6.65
N LEU A 187 13.73 -11.38 -5.51
CA LEU A 187 12.79 -11.23 -4.40
C LEU A 187 13.30 -10.18 -3.43
N ILE A 188 12.47 -9.16 -3.15
CA ILE A 188 12.86 -7.98 -2.36
C ILE A 188 11.99 -7.91 -1.11
N GLY A 189 12.59 -8.04 0.07
CA GLY A 189 11.89 -7.81 1.33
C GLY A 189 11.52 -6.34 1.51
N ALA A 190 10.23 -6.06 1.71
CA ALA A 190 9.70 -4.70 1.84
C ALA A 190 9.03 -4.45 3.19
N HIS A 191 9.54 -5.04 4.26
CA HIS A 191 9.10 -4.73 5.61
C HIS A 191 9.43 -3.27 5.96
N THR A 192 8.55 -2.60 6.68
CA THR A 192 8.65 -1.18 7.02
C THR A 192 9.95 -0.77 7.73
N CYS A 193 10.58 -1.70 8.46
CA CYS A 193 11.88 -1.46 9.09
C CYS A 193 13.06 -1.45 8.11
N ASN A 194 12.87 -1.85 6.85
CA ASN A 194 13.94 -1.95 5.85
C ASN A 194 14.15 -0.64 5.08
N ARG A 195 14.31 0.46 5.81
CA ARG A 195 14.56 1.81 5.31
C ARG A 195 15.54 2.56 6.22
N PRO A 196 16.17 3.65 5.75
CA PRO A 196 16.97 4.51 6.62
C PRO A 196 16.14 5.04 7.79
N SER A 197 16.73 5.04 9.00
CA SER A 197 16.02 5.42 10.23
C SER A 197 15.84 6.94 10.38
N PHE A 198 16.74 7.74 9.78
CA PHE A 198 16.76 9.20 9.94
C PHE A 198 16.80 9.91 8.58
N ASP A 199 17.93 9.88 7.90
CA ASP A 199 18.13 10.64 6.67
C ASP A 199 18.03 9.74 5.44
N SER A 200 17.32 10.20 4.41
CA SER A 200 17.30 9.57 3.10
C SER A 200 18.67 9.62 2.44
N ARG A 201 18.96 8.65 1.59
CA ARG A 201 20.16 8.60 0.76
C ARG A 201 19.79 8.16 -0.66
N PRO A 202 20.64 8.35 -1.66
CA PRO A 202 20.30 8.02 -3.04
C PRO A 202 19.73 6.60 -3.20
N GLY A 203 18.49 6.53 -3.69
CA GLY A 203 17.74 5.28 -3.89
C GLY A 203 17.10 4.67 -2.64
N GLU A 204 17.27 5.27 -1.47
CA GLU A 204 16.66 4.81 -0.21
C GLU A 204 16.09 6.00 0.58
N TRP A 205 14.80 5.91 0.92
CA TRP A 205 14.05 6.99 1.56
C TRP A 205 13.72 6.63 3.00
N SER A 206 13.84 7.63 3.89
CA SER A 206 13.35 7.53 5.26
C SER A 206 11.82 7.54 5.30
N GLU A 207 11.24 7.11 6.40
CA GLU A 207 9.79 7.17 6.58
C GLU A 207 9.29 8.62 6.64
N HIS A 208 10.07 9.51 7.24
CA HIS A 208 9.77 10.93 7.31
C HIS A 208 9.62 11.55 5.91
N ASP A 209 10.56 11.30 5.01
CA ASP A 209 10.49 11.81 3.64
C ASP A 209 9.37 11.16 2.83
N ASP A 210 9.01 9.90 3.13
CA ASP A 210 7.84 9.27 2.53
C ASP A 210 6.54 9.98 2.93
N TYR A 211 6.38 10.41 4.20
CA TYR A 211 5.24 11.24 4.60
C TYR A 211 5.18 12.54 3.83
N GLU A 212 6.30 13.24 3.69
CA GLU A 212 6.37 14.50 2.93
C GLU A 212 5.90 14.32 1.48
N VAL A 213 6.30 13.22 0.84
CA VAL A 213 5.88 12.91 -0.53
C VAL A 213 4.39 12.59 -0.57
N ILE A 214 3.88 11.76 0.34
CA ILE A 214 2.46 11.39 0.39
C ILE A 214 1.60 12.66 0.58
N LEU A 215 1.95 13.51 1.53
CA LEU A 215 1.23 14.76 1.78
C LEU A 215 1.25 15.70 0.57
N LYS A 216 2.37 15.81 -0.16
CA LYS A 216 2.45 16.58 -1.42
C LYS A 216 1.49 16.03 -2.49
N TYR A 217 1.40 14.71 -2.62
CA TYR A 217 0.50 14.09 -3.60
C TYR A 217 -0.98 14.25 -3.23
N LEU A 218 -1.32 14.19 -1.94
CA LEU A 218 -2.65 14.51 -1.44
C LEU A 218 -3.00 15.98 -1.68
N ALA A 219 -2.13 16.93 -1.31
CA ALA A 219 -2.34 18.35 -1.50
C ALA A 219 -2.57 18.76 -2.97
N THR A 220 -2.06 17.98 -3.91
CA THR A 220 -2.21 18.22 -5.35
C THR A 220 -3.32 17.40 -6.01
N GLY A 221 -4.09 16.63 -5.23
CA GLY A 221 -5.17 15.77 -5.73
C GLY A 221 -4.67 14.63 -6.62
N ARG A 222 -3.38 14.27 -6.55
CA ARG A 222 -2.83 13.14 -7.30
C ARG A 222 -3.14 11.81 -6.64
N PHE A 223 -3.12 11.75 -5.31
CA PHE A 223 -3.61 10.61 -4.57
C PHE A 223 -5.06 10.84 -4.16
N ASP A 224 -5.88 9.82 -4.33
CA ASP A 224 -7.25 9.74 -3.85
C ASP A 224 -7.31 8.68 -2.74
N PHE A 225 -7.24 9.13 -1.49
CA PHE A 225 -7.44 8.27 -0.35
C PHE A 225 -8.88 8.35 0.17
N ALA A 226 -9.65 9.37 -0.23
CA ALA A 226 -11.04 9.49 0.11
C ALA A 226 -11.85 8.27 -0.37
N SER A 227 -11.60 7.81 -1.60
CA SER A 227 -12.23 6.61 -2.16
C SER A 227 -11.88 5.31 -1.44
N LEU A 228 -10.86 5.31 -0.58
CA LEU A 228 -10.48 4.15 0.24
C LEU A 228 -11.25 4.09 1.55
N ILE A 229 -11.82 5.21 2.01
CA ILE A 229 -12.48 5.34 3.30
C ILE A 229 -13.95 4.95 3.16
N HIS A 230 -14.28 3.74 3.55
CA HIS A 230 -15.64 3.21 3.45
C HIS A 230 -16.56 3.67 4.58
N LYS A 231 -16.00 3.90 5.77
CA LYS A 231 -16.77 4.30 6.95
C LYS A 231 -15.99 5.24 7.84
N THR A 232 -16.71 6.19 8.45
CA THR A 232 -16.25 6.96 9.59
C THR A 232 -17.21 6.71 10.75
N LEU A 233 -16.72 6.23 11.87
CA LEU A 233 -17.51 5.74 13.01
C LEU A 233 -17.08 6.42 14.30
N SER A 234 -17.97 6.43 15.30
CA SER A 234 -17.58 6.76 16.66
C SER A 234 -16.66 5.68 17.23
N PRO A 235 -15.66 6.01 18.04
CA PRO A 235 -14.88 5.01 18.79
C PRO A 235 -15.74 4.12 19.69
N ALA A 236 -16.93 4.56 20.10
CA ALA A 236 -17.89 3.75 20.86
C ALA A 236 -18.36 2.52 20.06
N ASP A 237 -18.34 2.58 18.73
CA ASP A 237 -18.77 1.49 17.85
C ASP A 237 -17.66 0.48 17.53
N CYS A 238 -16.52 0.54 18.23
CA CYS A 238 -15.34 -0.28 17.90
C CYS A 238 -15.62 -1.78 18.04
N SER A 239 -16.33 -2.24 19.10
CA SER A 239 -16.57 -3.66 19.35
C SER A 239 -17.36 -4.33 18.19
N PRO A 240 -18.55 -3.85 17.78
CA PRO A 240 -19.28 -4.44 16.66
C PRO A 240 -18.54 -4.32 15.33
N LEU A 241 -17.71 -3.29 15.16
CA LEU A 241 -16.87 -3.16 13.99
C LEU A 241 -15.82 -4.28 13.92
N TYR A 242 -15.08 -4.51 15.00
CA TYR A 242 -14.05 -5.56 15.02
C TYR A 242 -14.66 -6.96 14.84
N ASP A 243 -15.86 -7.18 15.37
CA ASP A 243 -16.61 -8.42 15.12
C ASP A 243 -16.93 -8.58 13.61
N THR A 244 -17.40 -7.51 12.96
CA THR A 244 -17.60 -7.50 11.50
C THR A 244 -16.29 -7.80 10.74
N LEU A 245 -15.19 -7.15 11.10
CA LEU A 245 -13.90 -7.35 10.43
C LEU A 245 -13.36 -8.78 10.57
N LEU A 246 -13.72 -9.48 11.65
CA LEU A 246 -13.31 -10.86 11.89
C LEU A 246 -14.13 -11.89 11.10
N HIS A 247 -15.40 -11.62 10.88
CA HIS A 247 -16.35 -12.63 10.38
C HIS A 247 -16.87 -12.34 8.97
N ASP A 248 -16.80 -11.10 8.49
CA ASP A 248 -17.22 -10.76 7.13
C ASP A 248 -16.17 -11.23 6.10
N PRO A 249 -16.54 -12.07 5.14
CA PRO A 249 -15.63 -12.52 4.09
C PRO A 249 -15.18 -11.38 3.14
N ASN A 250 -15.91 -10.28 3.09
CA ASN A 250 -15.58 -9.08 2.30
C ASN A 250 -15.64 -7.80 3.16
N PRO A 251 -14.77 -7.68 4.17
CA PRO A 251 -14.83 -6.57 5.10
C PRO A 251 -14.55 -5.23 4.41
N PRO A 252 -15.13 -4.13 4.92
CA PRO A 252 -14.84 -2.79 4.43
C PRO A 252 -13.34 -2.47 4.56
N MET A 253 -12.76 -1.75 3.58
CA MET A 253 -11.33 -1.47 3.57
C MET A 253 -10.93 -0.41 4.59
N GLY A 254 -11.13 0.85 4.27
CA GLY A 254 -10.73 1.99 5.10
C GLY A 254 -11.82 2.33 6.10
N ILE A 255 -11.50 2.29 7.38
CA ILE A 255 -12.41 2.69 8.44
C ILE A 255 -11.68 3.66 9.34
N LEU A 256 -12.31 4.81 9.58
CA LEU A 256 -11.80 5.83 10.49
C LEU A 256 -12.67 5.89 11.74
N PHE A 257 -12.05 6.11 12.88
CA PHE A 257 -12.72 6.55 14.09
C PHE A 257 -12.60 8.07 14.21
N ASP A 258 -13.73 8.74 14.28
CA ASP A 258 -13.80 10.19 14.56
C ASP A 258 -14.13 10.38 16.04
N TRP A 259 -13.15 10.85 16.78
CA TRP A 259 -13.26 11.10 18.21
C TRP A 259 -14.23 12.23 18.56
N ASN A 260 -14.54 13.13 17.62
CA ASN A 260 -15.55 14.16 17.81
C ASN A 260 -16.98 13.57 17.86
N LEU A 261 -17.16 12.31 17.45
CA LEU A 261 -18.44 11.62 17.55
C LEU A 261 -18.66 10.91 18.89
N LEU A 262 -17.66 10.93 19.80
CA LEU A 262 -17.91 10.50 21.17
C LEU A 262 -18.83 11.52 21.84
N LYS A 263 -19.96 11.05 22.37
CA LYS A 263 -20.79 11.87 23.26
C LYS A 263 -20.04 12.00 24.57
N GLU A 264 -19.85 13.23 25.05
CA GLU A 264 -19.46 13.47 26.43
C GLU A 264 -20.65 13.05 27.31
N ASP A 265 -20.44 12.09 28.22
CA ASP A 265 -21.40 11.70 29.26
C ASP A 265 -21.46 12.76 30.35
#